data_6a75b0d918e2bbe34a53c73a7eeb8c35
#
_entry.id   6a75b0d918e2bbe34a53c73a7eeb8c35
#
_cell.length_a   1.000
_cell.length_b   1.000
_cell.length_c   1.000
_cell.angle_alpha   90.00
_cell.angle_beta   90.00
_cell.angle_gamma   90.00
#
_symmetry.space_group_name_H-M   'P 1'
#
loop_
_entity.id
_entity.type
_entity.pdbx_description
1 polymer ?
#
loop_
_entity_poly.entity_id
_entity_poly.type
_entity_poly.pdbx_seq_one_letter_code
_entity_poly.pdbx_strand_id
1 'polypeptide(L)'
;MTGRTMHETDPTDTTDTGRVTDTTDTVRVTDTTDTVRAADVIGTAGATSETLSGTEGATAGKAASGTAAMRGEARAPDATGAGARVLRAAAVAATLPYLALKTAWLAGSDIGIPEGSVLLDPGVFFTVANAVTMAMDAAVIVLALLLTRPWGRRVPAPLLLVPAFTATGLLTPILACFPAQLALRAVGLGADPAARAAGESFLDGWVYLVVYGGFTVQGLALTGLFVPYARRRWGSVWQGASGVRLPSPTGVAAGAAAALGTALGVLYAYWAFGGTAGLGAERAALHSAETGVVSAVHAVCALLAGWCAVLLARGGARRPVRPLVAGWTGSAATLCWGLYLLVAALAPGTGEGGNTPAVILLAYAGQVVTGCLAAAVLTAFATRRRIPA
;
A
#
# COMPACT_ATOMS: atom_id res chain seq x y z
N MET A 1 74.68 -50.14 -19.88
CA MET A 1 74.50 -51.17 -18.82
C MET A 1 73.06 -51.13 -18.41
N THR A 2 72.33 -52.07 -18.90
CA THR A 2 71.66 -53.17 -18.27
C THR A 2 70.51 -52.59 -17.32
N GLY A 3 69.27 -52.88 -17.42
CA GLY A 3 68.54 -53.91 -18.13
C GLY A 3 67.16 -53.98 -17.47
N ARG A 4 66.08 -54.11 -18.26
CA ARG A 4 65.06 -55.18 -18.19
C ARG A 4 64.34 -55.30 -16.85
N THR A 5 63.02 -55.47 -16.76
CA THR A 5 62.11 -56.33 -17.52
C THR A 5 60.66 -55.93 -17.20
N MET A 6 59.79 -56.20 -18.18
CA MET A 6 58.34 -56.34 -18.16
C MET A 6 57.80 -57.23 -17.04
N HIS A 7 56.61 -56.95 -16.55
CA HIS A 7 55.59 -57.98 -16.47
C HIS A 7 54.18 -57.41 -16.59
N GLU A 8 53.50 -57.86 -17.57
CA GLU A 8 52.10 -57.79 -17.94
C GLU A 8 51.33 -58.83 -17.10
N THR A 9 50.20 -58.46 -16.52
CA THR A 9 49.02 -59.34 -16.38
C THR A 9 47.78 -58.49 -15.98
N ASP A 10 46.86 -58.47 -16.86
CA ASP A 10 45.38 -58.26 -16.71
C ASP A 10 44.74 -59.65 -16.44
N PRO A 11 43.46 -59.82 -16.17
CA PRO A 11 42.39 -59.02 -15.54
C PRO A 11 41.70 -59.79 -14.38
N THR A 12 40.74 -59.15 -13.68
CA THR A 12 39.41 -59.69 -13.35
C THR A 12 38.70 -58.81 -12.32
N ASP A 13 37.63 -58.19 -12.73
CA ASP A 13 36.28 -58.22 -12.20
C ASP A 13 36.12 -58.30 -10.67
N THR A 14 35.66 -57.21 -10.05
CA THR A 14 34.62 -57.20 -9.02
C THR A 14 33.90 -55.90 -8.98
N THR A 15 32.63 -55.98 -9.36
CA THR A 15 31.55 -55.03 -9.06
C THR A 15 31.56 -54.68 -7.56
N ASP A 16 31.88 -53.39 -7.24
CA ASP A 16 31.52 -52.78 -5.96
C ASP A 16 30.62 -51.57 -6.25
N THR A 17 29.34 -51.77 -6.00
CA THR A 17 28.32 -50.76 -6.01
C THR A 17 28.57 -49.77 -4.87
N GLY A 18 29.46 -48.85 -5.10
CA GLY A 18 29.67 -47.68 -4.24
C GLY A 18 28.47 -46.77 -4.38
N ARG A 19 27.63 -46.80 -3.36
CA ARG A 19 26.51 -45.92 -3.06
C ARG A 19 27.02 -44.48 -3.07
N VAL A 20 26.86 -43.77 -4.17
CA VAL A 20 26.98 -42.32 -4.24
C VAL A 20 25.79 -41.80 -3.43
N THR A 21 26.04 -41.40 -2.19
CA THR A 21 25.15 -40.51 -1.46
C THR A 21 25.21 -39.18 -2.16
N ASP A 22 24.27 -38.97 -3.05
CA ASP A 22 23.92 -37.66 -3.59
C ASP A 22 23.34 -36.84 -2.44
N THR A 23 24.23 -36.14 -1.74
CA THR A 23 23.86 -35.02 -0.89
C THR A 23 23.54 -33.87 -1.82
N THR A 24 22.41 -33.95 -2.47
CA THR A 24 21.72 -32.75 -2.92
C THR A 24 21.43 -31.94 -1.66
N ASP A 25 22.36 -31.09 -1.30
CA ASP A 25 22.08 -29.89 -0.54
C ASP A 25 21.07 -29.09 -1.35
N THR A 26 19.80 -29.43 -1.15
CA THR A 26 18.71 -28.54 -1.47
C THR A 26 18.92 -27.33 -0.54
N VAL A 27 19.71 -26.39 -1.04
CA VAL A 27 19.66 -25.01 -0.56
C VAL A 27 18.21 -24.62 -0.66
N ARG A 28 17.52 -24.70 0.46
CA ARG A 28 16.17 -24.20 0.64
C ARG A 28 16.29 -22.69 0.50
N VAL A 29 16.11 -22.20 -0.70
CA VAL A 29 15.92 -20.80 -1.00
C VAL A 29 14.61 -20.44 -0.32
N THR A 30 14.69 -19.99 0.92
CA THR A 30 13.56 -19.38 1.62
C THR A 30 13.34 -18.03 0.98
N ASP A 31 12.34 -18.00 0.14
CA ASP A 31 12.12 -16.99 -0.86
C ASP A 31 11.43 -15.77 -0.24
N THR A 32 12.15 -14.70 -0.11
CA THR A 32 11.62 -13.37 0.20
C THR A 32 10.79 -12.79 -0.95
N THR A 33 10.84 -13.42 -2.10
CA THR A 33 9.89 -13.21 -3.17
C THR A 33 8.46 -13.18 -2.60
N ASP A 34 8.23 -13.87 -1.50
CA ASP A 34 6.91 -14.04 -0.90
C ASP A 34 6.41 -12.80 -0.15
N THR A 35 7.27 -12.00 0.49
CA THR A 35 6.81 -10.75 1.12
C THR A 35 6.60 -9.64 0.09
N VAL A 36 7.43 -9.62 -0.93
CA VAL A 36 7.26 -8.72 -2.08
C VAL A 36 6.17 -9.24 -3.01
N ARG A 37 6.01 -10.57 -3.16
CA ARG A 37 4.86 -11.18 -3.81
C ARG A 37 3.55 -10.86 -3.10
N ALA A 38 3.50 -10.76 -1.78
CA ALA A 38 2.29 -10.29 -1.08
C ALA A 38 1.94 -8.84 -1.42
N ALA A 39 2.92 -8.01 -1.77
CA ALA A 39 2.69 -6.66 -2.27
C ALA A 39 2.37 -6.63 -3.77
N ASP A 40 2.95 -7.54 -4.56
CA ASP A 40 2.76 -7.64 -6.01
C ASP A 40 1.57 -8.56 -6.39
N VAL A 41 1.23 -9.54 -5.54
CA VAL A 41 0.09 -10.47 -5.71
C VAL A 41 -1.18 -9.91 -5.04
N ILE A 42 -1.37 -8.62 -5.09
CA ILE A 42 -2.70 -8.03 -4.80
C ILE A 42 -3.66 -8.52 -5.89
N GLY A 43 -4.07 -9.75 -5.82
CA GLY A 43 -4.96 -10.07 -6.84
C GLY A 43 -5.49 -11.44 -7.14
N THR A 44 -5.50 -12.44 -6.31
CA THR A 44 -6.07 -13.73 -6.72
C THR A 44 -7.22 -14.25 -5.87
N ALA A 45 -8.40 -13.62 -5.92
CA ALA A 45 -9.61 -14.30 -5.48
C ALA A 45 -10.83 -13.82 -6.27
N GLY A 46 -11.52 -14.77 -6.89
CA GLY A 46 -12.62 -14.55 -7.81
C GLY A 46 -13.88 -14.01 -7.17
N ALA A 47 -14.62 -13.26 -7.97
CA ALA A 47 -15.97 -12.84 -7.67
C ALA A 47 -16.94 -13.46 -8.69
N THR A 48 -17.98 -14.07 -8.17
CA THR A 48 -19.21 -14.34 -8.93
C THR A 48 -20.09 -13.11 -8.89
N SER A 49 -20.43 -12.60 -10.08
CA SER A 49 -21.32 -11.46 -10.27
C SER A 49 -22.75 -11.93 -10.36
N GLU A 50 -23.66 -11.28 -9.65
CA GLU A 50 -25.08 -11.21 -10.04
C GLU A 50 -25.46 -9.76 -10.31
N THR A 51 -25.95 -9.59 -11.54
CA THR A 51 -26.58 -8.39 -12.09
C THR A 51 -28.01 -8.26 -11.58
N LEU A 52 -28.39 -7.07 -11.12
CA LEU A 52 -29.79 -6.63 -11.11
C LEU A 52 -29.90 -5.20 -11.66
N SER A 53 -30.56 -5.15 -12.78
CA SER A 53 -31.07 -4.00 -13.51
C SER A 53 -32.43 -3.54 -12.92
N GLY A 54 -32.77 -2.25 -13.02
CA GLY A 54 -34.12 -1.74 -12.75
C GLY A 54 -34.14 -0.21 -12.62
N THR A 55 -34.33 0.42 -13.64
CA THR A 55 -35.26 1.37 -14.31
C THR A 55 -36.03 2.35 -13.45
N GLU A 56 -35.86 3.65 -13.80
CA GLU A 56 -36.81 4.74 -14.06
C GLU A 56 -37.86 5.18 -13.04
N GLY A 57 -38.04 6.51 -12.97
CA GLY A 57 -39.23 7.18 -12.56
C GLY A 57 -39.08 8.65 -12.18
N ALA A 58 -39.12 9.53 -13.17
CA ALA A 58 -39.26 10.97 -12.98
C ALA A 58 -40.71 11.30 -12.61
N THR A 59 -40.95 12.32 -11.77
CA THR A 59 -41.94 13.38 -12.10
C THR A 59 -41.84 14.56 -11.12
N ALA A 60 -42.04 15.72 -11.71
CA ALA A 60 -42.04 17.03 -11.11
C ALA A 60 -43.36 17.35 -10.33
N GLY A 61 -43.26 18.25 -9.36
CA GLY A 61 -44.37 18.88 -8.70
C GLY A 61 -43.98 20.18 -8.02
N LYS A 62 -44.57 21.26 -8.52
CA LYS A 62 -44.31 22.67 -8.21
C LYS A 62 -45.36 23.20 -7.19
N ALA A 63 -44.91 24.14 -6.37
CA ALA A 63 -45.61 25.25 -5.71
C ALA A 63 -46.41 24.97 -4.40
N ALA A 64 -46.14 25.67 -3.34
CA ALA A 64 -46.73 26.95 -2.94
C ALA A 64 -46.37 27.31 -1.46
N SER A 65 -45.89 28.47 -1.30
CA SER A 65 -46.01 29.52 -0.31
C SER A 65 -46.89 29.31 0.93
N GLY A 66 -46.37 29.66 2.12
CA GLY A 66 -47.17 29.89 3.32
C GLY A 66 -46.34 29.94 4.62
N THR A 67 -45.83 31.11 4.94
CA THR A 67 -45.63 31.74 6.26
C THR A 67 -45.90 30.89 7.52
N ALA A 68 -44.88 30.71 8.36
CA ALA A 68 -44.92 31.08 9.77
C ALA A 68 -43.51 30.88 10.42
N ALA A 69 -42.98 31.97 10.92
CA ALA A 69 -41.76 32.01 11.72
C ALA A 69 -41.95 31.25 13.02
N MET A 70 -41.24 30.15 13.18
CA MET A 70 -40.72 29.70 14.46
C MET A 70 -39.24 29.38 14.23
N ARG A 71 -38.39 30.28 14.70
CA ARG A 71 -36.94 30.04 14.88
C ARG A 71 -36.77 28.91 15.88
N GLY A 72 -36.94 27.67 15.39
CA GLY A 72 -36.23 26.56 15.97
C GLY A 72 -34.77 26.80 15.72
N GLU A 73 -33.97 27.05 16.75
CA GLU A 73 -32.53 26.96 16.68
C GLU A 73 -32.19 25.65 15.95
N ALA A 74 -31.74 25.77 14.71
CA ALA A 74 -31.22 24.66 13.94
C ALA A 74 -30.00 24.19 14.71
N ARG A 75 -30.24 23.24 15.60
CA ARG A 75 -29.20 22.45 16.29
C ARG A 75 -28.25 21.99 15.20
N ALA A 76 -27.05 22.56 15.21
CA ALA A 76 -26.01 22.21 14.26
C ALA A 76 -25.94 20.68 14.18
N PRO A 77 -26.01 20.07 12.98
CA PRO A 77 -26.07 18.61 12.86
C PRO A 77 -24.90 18.05 13.63
N ASP A 78 -25.21 17.31 14.69
CA ASP A 78 -24.24 16.63 15.52
C ASP A 78 -23.29 15.87 14.59
N ALA A 79 -21.97 16.02 14.85
CA ALA A 79 -20.91 15.30 14.12
C ALA A 79 -21.06 13.76 14.19
N THR A 80 -22.12 13.29 14.81
CA THR A 80 -22.58 11.91 14.97
C THR A 80 -23.80 11.61 14.13
N GLY A 81 -23.93 12.23 12.94
CA GLY A 81 -24.96 11.85 11.99
C GLY A 81 -24.95 10.34 11.70
N ALA A 82 -26.09 9.78 11.32
CA ALA A 82 -26.23 8.34 11.05
C ALA A 82 -25.10 7.84 10.12
N GLY A 83 -24.74 8.62 9.10
CA GLY A 83 -23.64 8.31 8.18
C GLY A 83 -22.27 8.12 8.86
N ALA A 84 -21.92 9.00 9.82
CA ALA A 84 -20.64 8.86 10.54
C ALA A 84 -20.63 7.62 11.47
N ARG A 85 -21.80 7.24 12.00
CA ARG A 85 -21.92 5.98 12.78
C ARG A 85 -21.75 4.76 11.90
N VAL A 86 -22.37 4.75 10.71
CA VAL A 86 -22.23 3.66 9.72
C VAL A 86 -20.77 3.55 9.25
N LEU A 87 -20.14 4.64 8.84
CA LEU A 87 -18.73 4.62 8.39
C LEU A 87 -17.79 4.15 9.50
N ARG A 88 -18.00 4.58 10.75
CA ARG A 88 -17.22 4.07 11.87
C ARG A 88 -17.44 2.57 12.09
N ALA A 89 -18.69 2.10 12.06
CA ALA A 89 -19.00 0.69 12.20
C ALA A 89 -18.37 -0.13 11.06
N ALA A 90 -18.43 0.37 9.83
CA ALA A 90 -17.82 -0.26 8.66
C ALA A 90 -16.29 -0.34 8.81
N ALA A 91 -15.61 0.75 9.23
CA ALA A 91 -14.17 0.76 9.44
C ALA A 91 -13.74 -0.28 10.49
N VAL A 92 -14.47 -0.33 11.63
CA VAL A 92 -14.17 -1.29 12.71
C VAL A 92 -14.49 -2.73 12.28
N ALA A 93 -15.65 -2.97 11.68
CA ALA A 93 -16.05 -4.31 11.24
C ALA A 93 -15.09 -4.88 10.17
N ALA A 94 -14.61 -4.04 9.26
CA ALA A 94 -13.65 -4.43 8.23
C ALA A 94 -12.27 -4.80 8.77
N THR A 95 -11.91 -4.33 9.97
CA THR A 95 -10.64 -4.66 10.63
C THR A 95 -10.69 -6.02 11.34
N LEU A 96 -11.86 -6.43 11.83
CA LEU A 96 -12.00 -7.60 12.72
C LEU A 96 -11.58 -8.93 12.08
N PRO A 97 -11.93 -9.26 10.81
CA PRO A 97 -11.54 -10.53 10.21
C PRO A 97 -10.03 -10.69 10.14
N TYR A 98 -9.31 -9.63 9.76
CA TYR A 98 -7.86 -9.67 9.65
C TYR A 98 -7.17 -9.72 11.02
N LEU A 99 -7.68 -9.00 12.03
CA LEU A 99 -7.21 -9.14 13.40
C LEU A 99 -7.43 -10.55 13.94
N ALA A 100 -8.56 -11.17 13.64
CA ALA A 100 -8.85 -12.54 14.04
C ALA A 100 -7.87 -13.54 13.39
N LEU A 101 -7.61 -13.41 12.08
CA LEU A 101 -6.63 -14.23 11.37
C LEU A 101 -5.23 -14.10 11.99
N LYS A 102 -4.76 -12.87 12.20
CA LYS A 102 -3.45 -12.62 12.80
C LYS A 102 -3.33 -13.16 14.20
N THR A 103 -4.39 -13.03 15.00
CA THR A 103 -4.42 -13.60 16.37
C THR A 103 -4.35 -15.11 16.30
N ALA A 104 -5.06 -15.74 15.36
CA ALA A 104 -5.01 -17.17 15.14
C ALA A 104 -3.59 -17.64 14.73
N TRP A 105 -2.96 -16.94 13.77
CA TRP A 105 -1.59 -17.25 13.34
C TRP A 105 -0.56 -17.09 14.46
N LEU A 106 -0.65 -16.03 15.25
CA LEU A 106 0.22 -15.84 16.42
C LEU A 106 -0.03 -16.88 17.52
N ALA A 107 -1.23 -17.48 17.58
CA ALA A 107 -1.57 -18.58 18.46
C ALA A 107 -1.17 -19.96 17.89
N GLY A 108 -0.52 -20.02 16.71
CA GLY A 108 -0.07 -21.24 16.08
C GLY A 108 -1.10 -21.93 15.19
N SER A 109 -2.12 -21.23 14.71
CA SER A 109 -3.10 -21.77 13.75
C SER A 109 -2.64 -21.58 12.32
N ASP A 110 -2.87 -22.57 11.47
CA ASP A 110 -2.51 -22.58 10.05
C ASP A 110 -3.70 -22.20 9.14
N ILE A 111 -4.75 -21.59 9.70
CA ILE A 111 -5.95 -21.23 8.93
C ILE A 111 -5.59 -20.30 7.77
N GLY A 112 -5.88 -20.74 6.54
CA GLY A 112 -5.62 -19.96 5.32
C GLY A 112 -4.15 -19.94 4.91
N ILE A 113 -3.31 -20.80 5.50
CA ILE A 113 -1.92 -21.01 5.12
C ILE A 113 -1.86 -22.39 4.45
N PRO A 114 -1.54 -22.50 3.15
CA PRO A 114 -1.47 -23.77 2.46
C PRO A 114 -0.27 -24.61 2.91
N GLU A 115 -0.39 -25.94 2.74
CA GLU A 115 0.69 -26.88 3.01
C GLU A 115 1.95 -26.52 2.19
N GLY A 116 3.11 -26.50 2.84
CA GLY A 116 4.38 -26.12 2.21
C GLY A 116 4.65 -24.62 2.13
N SER A 117 3.78 -23.76 2.64
CA SER A 117 4.03 -22.34 2.77
C SER A 117 5.17 -22.06 3.76
N VAL A 118 6.03 -21.10 3.41
CA VAL A 118 7.09 -20.59 4.32
C VAL A 118 6.53 -19.97 5.61
N LEU A 119 5.24 -19.67 5.65
CA LEU A 119 4.56 -19.13 6.83
C LEU A 119 4.30 -20.16 7.92
N LEU A 120 4.41 -21.46 7.60
CA LEU A 120 4.25 -22.54 8.57
C LEU A 120 5.46 -22.67 9.53
N ASP A 121 6.63 -22.13 9.13
CA ASP A 121 7.81 -22.03 9.99
C ASP A 121 8.25 -20.56 10.12
N PRO A 122 7.47 -19.74 10.84
CA PRO A 122 7.66 -18.31 10.88
C PRO A 122 8.90 -17.94 11.68
N GLY A 123 9.89 -17.34 11.02
CA GLY A 123 11.03 -16.72 11.69
C GLY A 123 10.61 -15.50 12.54
N VAL A 124 11.55 -15.01 13.37
CA VAL A 124 11.33 -13.83 14.24
C VAL A 124 10.82 -12.62 13.46
N PHE A 125 11.34 -12.42 12.25
CA PHE A 125 10.90 -11.30 11.38
C PHE A 125 9.39 -11.35 11.09
N PHE A 126 8.87 -12.51 10.75
CA PHE A 126 7.46 -12.69 10.44
C PHE A 126 6.57 -12.46 11.67
N THR A 127 6.98 -12.96 12.84
CA THR A 127 6.28 -12.73 14.11
C THR A 127 6.23 -11.23 14.44
N VAL A 128 7.36 -10.52 14.30
CA VAL A 128 7.43 -9.07 14.53
C VAL A 128 6.57 -8.31 13.52
N ALA A 129 6.64 -8.67 12.23
CA ALA A 129 5.83 -8.05 11.18
C ALA A 129 4.32 -8.21 11.46
N ASN A 130 3.87 -9.40 11.88
CA ASN A 130 2.48 -9.63 12.26
C ASN A 130 2.07 -8.79 13.49
N ALA A 131 2.92 -8.71 14.51
CA ALA A 131 2.65 -7.90 15.69
C ALA A 131 2.55 -6.41 15.35
N VAL A 132 3.46 -5.88 14.52
CA VAL A 132 3.45 -4.48 14.06
C VAL A 132 2.19 -4.19 13.25
N THR A 133 1.86 -5.03 12.27
CA THR A 133 0.67 -4.82 11.44
C THR A 133 -0.62 -4.98 12.24
N MET A 134 -0.66 -5.86 13.24
CA MET A 134 -1.78 -5.96 14.17
C MET A 134 -1.95 -4.68 15.01
N ALA A 135 -0.85 -4.10 15.49
CA ALA A 135 -0.89 -2.80 16.19
C ALA A 135 -1.38 -1.68 15.26
N MET A 136 -1.03 -1.71 13.98
CA MET A 136 -1.53 -0.76 12.98
C MET A 136 -3.03 -0.91 12.74
N ASP A 137 -3.54 -2.14 12.68
CA ASP A 137 -4.98 -2.41 12.57
C ASP A 137 -5.74 -1.91 13.82
N ALA A 138 -5.18 -2.13 15.00
CA ALA A 138 -5.73 -1.55 16.23
C ALA A 138 -5.73 0.00 16.21
N ALA A 139 -4.66 0.60 15.68
CA ALA A 139 -4.57 2.05 15.51
C ALA A 139 -5.66 2.61 14.56
N VAL A 140 -6.10 1.84 13.56
CA VAL A 140 -7.23 2.21 12.69
C VAL A 140 -8.52 2.29 13.48
N ILE A 141 -8.79 1.37 14.39
CA ILE A 141 -9.97 1.41 15.27
C ILE A 141 -9.93 2.68 16.12
N VAL A 142 -8.77 2.97 16.73
CA VAL A 142 -8.55 4.20 17.51
C VAL A 142 -8.77 5.43 16.64
N LEU A 143 -8.23 5.45 15.42
CA LEU A 143 -8.41 6.56 14.47
C LEU A 143 -9.88 6.78 14.12
N ALA A 144 -10.64 5.73 13.82
CA ALA A 144 -12.08 5.81 13.53
C ALA A 144 -12.87 6.40 14.72
N LEU A 145 -12.48 6.05 15.96
CA LEU A 145 -13.04 6.61 17.17
C LEU A 145 -12.65 8.10 17.34
N LEU A 146 -11.37 8.45 17.13
CA LEU A 146 -10.86 9.82 17.19
C LEU A 146 -11.61 10.75 16.22
N LEU A 147 -11.90 10.28 15.02
CA LEU A 147 -12.57 11.06 13.98
C LEU A 147 -14.07 11.28 14.28
N THR A 148 -14.68 10.45 15.12
CA THR A 148 -16.13 10.46 15.35
C THR A 148 -16.54 10.88 16.76
N ARG A 149 -15.65 10.84 17.75
CA ARG A 149 -15.96 11.17 19.14
C ARG A 149 -15.56 12.62 19.48
N PRO A 150 -16.29 13.30 20.39
CA PRO A 150 -16.01 14.69 20.76
C PRO A 150 -14.59 14.90 21.31
N TRP A 151 -14.06 13.94 22.05
CA TRP A 151 -12.72 14.00 22.64
C TRP A 151 -11.61 14.01 21.59
N GLY A 152 -11.86 13.48 20.39
CA GLY A 152 -10.89 13.51 19.30
C GLY A 152 -10.48 14.93 18.87
N ARG A 153 -11.32 15.94 19.10
CA ARG A 153 -10.97 17.34 18.85
C ARG A 153 -9.92 17.90 19.82
N ARG A 154 -9.76 17.31 21.00
CA ARG A 154 -8.77 17.71 22.02
C ARG A 154 -7.40 17.10 21.76
N VAL A 155 -7.32 16.06 20.92
CA VAL A 155 -6.06 15.39 20.61
C VAL A 155 -5.17 16.34 19.80
N PRO A 156 -3.87 16.49 20.14
CA PRO A 156 -2.93 17.30 19.39
C PRO A 156 -2.87 16.88 17.91
N ALA A 157 -2.73 17.86 17.01
CA ALA A 157 -2.77 17.61 15.57
C ALA A 157 -1.76 16.54 15.10
N PRO A 158 -0.49 16.51 15.56
CA PRO A 158 0.47 15.48 15.15
C PRO A 158 0.03 14.05 15.48
N LEU A 159 -0.52 13.83 16.70
CA LEU A 159 -0.99 12.50 17.12
C LEU A 159 -2.16 11.97 16.30
N LEU A 160 -2.87 12.85 15.60
CA LEU A 160 -3.93 12.44 14.68
C LEU A 160 -3.44 12.38 13.23
N LEU A 161 -2.61 13.36 12.83
CA LEU A 161 -2.16 13.46 11.44
C LEU A 161 -1.17 12.35 11.06
N VAL A 162 -0.30 11.91 11.98
CA VAL A 162 0.65 10.82 11.72
C VAL A 162 -0.08 9.51 11.40
N PRO A 163 -0.97 8.97 12.26
CA PRO A 163 -1.70 7.75 11.91
C PRO A 163 -2.63 7.93 10.70
N ALA A 164 -3.24 9.11 10.51
CA ALA A 164 -4.05 9.39 9.34
C ALA A 164 -3.21 9.42 8.06
N PHE A 165 -2.00 9.96 8.09
CA PHE A 165 -1.05 9.97 6.98
C PHE A 165 -0.60 8.54 6.65
N THR A 166 -0.22 7.77 7.65
CA THR A 166 0.18 6.36 7.48
C THR A 166 -0.98 5.53 6.91
N ALA A 167 -2.18 5.66 7.46
CA ALA A 167 -3.36 4.95 6.93
C ALA A 167 -3.66 5.37 5.48
N THR A 168 -3.59 6.68 5.16
CA THR A 168 -3.74 7.15 3.77
C THR A 168 -2.67 6.52 2.88
N GLY A 169 -1.42 6.51 3.33
CA GLY A 169 -0.29 6.02 2.57
C GLY A 169 -0.41 4.54 2.21
N LEU A 170 -0.73 3.71 3.18
CA LEU A 170 -0.82 2.26 2.99
C LEU A 170 -2.10 1.84 2.26
N LEU A 171 -3.23 2.48 2.56
CA LEU A 171 -4.51 2.09 1.97
C LEU A 171 -4.73 2.65 0.55
N THR A 172 -4.13 3.77 0.17
CA THR A 172 -4.35 4.38 -1.15
C THR A 172 -3.97 3.46 -2.31
N PRO A 173 -2.76 2.85 -2.37
CA PRO A 173 -2.45 1.91 -3.43
C PRO A 173 -3.37 0.70 -3.44
N ILE A 174 -3.77 0.18 -2.28
CA ILE A 174 -4.71 -0.93 -2.18
C ILE A 174 -6.06 -0.56 -2.79
N LEU A 175 -6.61 0.63 -2.43
CA LEU A 175 -7.87 1.12 -2.98
C LEU A 175 -7.83 1.32 -4.50
N ALA A 176 -6.66 1.63 -5.05
CA ALA A 176 -6.50 1.81 -6.50
C ALA A 176 -6.25 0.46 -7.20
N CYS A 177 -5.34 -0.37 -6.66
CA CYS A 177 -4.90 -1.60 -7.31
C CYS A 177 -5.95 -2.72 -7.21
N PHE A 178 -6.49 -2.99 -6.02
CA PHE A 178 -7.36 -4.14 -5.83
C PHE A 178 -8.61 -4.15 -6.73
N PRO A 179 -9.41 -3.07 -6.82
CA PRO A 179 -10.53 -3.02 -7.77
C PRO A 179 -10.08 -3.06 -9.23
N ALA A 180 -8.94 -2.44 -9.58
CA ALA A 180 -8.42 -2.45 -10.94
C ALA A 180 -7.99 -3.85 -11.36
N GLN A 181 -7.34 -4.61 -10.49
CA GLN A 181 -6.96 -5.98 -10.74
C GLN A 181 -8.18 -6.92 -10.86
N LEU A 182 -9.20 -6.74 -10.01
CA LEU A 182 -10.47 -7.46 -10.17
C LEU A 182 -11.11 -7.17 -11.54
N ALA A 183 -11.09 -5.91 -11.98
CA ALA A 183 -11.61 -5.54 -13.29
C ALA A 183 -10.80 -6.17 -14.44
N LEU A 184 -9.46 -6.19 -14.35
CA LEU A 184 -8.59 -6.86 -15.34
C LEU A 184 -8.92 -8.35 -15.44
N ARG A 185 -9.15 -9.02 -14.32
CA ARG A 185 -9.56 -10.43 -14.30
C ARG A 185 -10.91 -10.66 -14.92
N ALA A 186 -11.89 -9.80 -14.61
CA ALA A 186 -13.23 -9.90 -15.18
C ALA A 186 -13.25 -9.80 -16.70
N VAL A 187 -12.27 -9.09 -17.30
CA VAL A 187 -12.12 -8.98 -18.76
C VAL A 187 -11.08 -9.95 -19.35
N GLY A 188 -10.59 -10.92 -18.57
CA GLY A 188 -9.66 -11.95 -19.05
C GLY A 188 -8.19 -11.49 -19.20
N LEU A 189 -7.83 -10.32 -18.66
CA LEU A 189 -6.47 -9.78 -18.66
C LEU A 189 -5.73 -10.02 -17.31
N GLY A 190 -6.23 -10.96 -16.51
CA GLY A 190 -5.61 -11.35 -15.24
C GLY A 190 -4.25 -12.03 -15.43
N ALA A 191 -3.55 -12.22 -14.32
CA ALA A 191 -2.28 -12.96 -14.31
C ALA A 191 -2.46 -14.38 -14.82
N ASP A 192 -1.40 -14.89 -15.43
CA ASP A 192 -1.30 -16.30 -15.86
C ASP A 192 -1.64 -17.24 -14.69
N PRO A 193 -2.32 -18.38 -14.94
CA PRO A 193 -2.58 -19.41 -13.92
C PRO A 193 -1.34 -19.84 -13.14
N ALA A 194 -0.17 -19.95 -13.79
CA ALA A 194 1.08 -20.31 -13.12
C ALA A 194 1.58 -19.22 -12.17
N ALA A 195 1.52 -17.94 -12.57
CA ALA A 195 1.87 -16.81 -11.72
C ALA A 195 0.89 -16.66 -10.54
N ARG A 196 -0.37 -17.04 -10.77
CA ARG A 196 -1.40 -17.06 -9.73
C ARG A 196 -1.15 -18.17 -8.72
N ALA A 197 -0.90 -19.39 -9.17
CA ALA A 197 -0.57 -20.54 -8.32
C ALA A 197 0.68 -20.27 -7.47
N ALA A 198 1.69 -19.58 -8.02
CA ALA A 198 2.87 -19.15 -7.27
C ALA A 198 2.53 -18.17 -6.15
N GLY A 199 1.52 -17.32 -6.33
CA GLY A 199 1.03 -16.42 -5.28
C GLY A 199 0.17 -17.13 -4.23
N GLU A 200 -0.66 -18.08 -4.66
CA GLU A 200 -1.52 -18.89 -3.77
C GLU A 200 -0.71 -19.88 -2.90
N SER A 201 0.57 -20.11 -3.20
CA SER A 201 1.47 -20.90 -2.34
C SER A 201 1.78 -20.22 -1.00
N PHE A 202 1.51 -18.94 -0.86
CA PHE A 202 1.80 -18.18 0.35
C PHE A 202 0.61 -18.15 1.34
N LEU A 203 -0.57 -17.78 0.83
CA LEU A 203 -1.83 -17.77 1.55
C LEU A 203 -2.95 -18.24 0.62
N ASP A 204 -3.97 -18.86 1.15
CA ASP A 204 -5.16 -19.23 0.40
C ASP A 204 -5.82 -18.00 -0.27
N GLY A 205 -6.36 -18.18 -1.47
CA GLY A 205 -6.98 -17.10 -2.25
C GLY A 205 -8.11 -16.37 -1.52
N TRP A 206 -8.88 -17.06 -0.67
CA TRP A 206 -9.95 -16.45 0.12
C TRP A 206 -9.41 -15.45 1.17
N VAL A 207 -8.20 -15.70 1.72
CA VAL A 207 -7.55 -14.81 2.70
C VAL A 207 -7.27 -13.46 2.06
N TYR A 208 -6.73 -13.46 0.83
CA TYR A 208 -6.49 -12.23 0.09
C TYR A 208 -7.79 -11.43 -0.12
N LEU A 209 -8.88 -12.10 -0.50
CA LEU A 209 -10.16 -11.44 -0.71
C LEU A 209 -10.67 -10.78 0.59
N VAL A 210 -10.61 -11.49 1.70
CA VAL A 210 -11.03 -10.99 3.01
C VAL A 210 -10.17 -9.80 3.44
N VAL A 211 -8.85 -9.92 3.32
CA VAL A 211 -7.90 -8.90 3.77
C VAL A 211 -7.99 -7.64 2.91
N TYR A 212 -7.86 -7.77 1.60
CA TYR A 212 -7.86 -6.60 0.70
C TYR A 212 -9.25 -6.01 0.49
N GLY A 213 -10.30 -6.84 0.53
CA GLY A 213 -11.68 -6.38 0.60
C GLY A 213 -11.93 -5.58 1.89
N GLY A 214 -11.45 -6.07 3.03
CA GLY A 214 -11.47 -5.38 4.31
C GLY A 214 -10.73 -4.04 4.25
N PHE A 215 -9.51 -4.00 3.74
CA PHE A 215 -8.73 -2.77 3.56
C PHE A 215 -9.41 -1.77 2.62
N THR A 216 -10.09 -2.23 1.59
CA THR A 216 -10.86 -1.37 0.68
C THR A 216 -12.00 -0.69 1.43
N VAL A 217 -12.83 -1.46 2.14
CA VAL A 217 -13.92 -0.92 2.97
C VAL A 217 -13.38 0.04 4.04
N GLN A 218 -12.32 -0.34 4.73
CA GLN A 218 -11.65 0.45 5.76
C GLN A 218 -11.13 1.79 5.22
N GLY A 219 -10.44 1.77 4.07
CA GLY A 219 -9.92 2.98 3.44
C GLY A 219 -11.00 3.95 3.00
N LEU A 220 -12.09 3.46 2.39
CA LEU A 220 -13.25 4.26 2.00
C LEU A 220 -13.94 4.86 3.24
N ALA A 221 -14.16 4.05 4.27
CA ALA A 221 -14.79 4.49 5.50
C ALA A 221 -13.95 5.55 6.25
N LEU A 222 -12.64 5.32 6.39
CA LEU A 222 -11.73 6.30 6.99
C LEU A 222 -11.67 7.59 6.19
N THR A 223 -11.63 7.54 4.87
CA THR A 223 -11.66 8.72 4.00
C THR A 223 -12.95 9.51 4.21
N GLY A 224 -14.09 8.82 4.25
CA GLY A 224 -15.39 9.42 4.53
C GLY A 224 -15.52 10.08 5.90
N LEU A 225 -14.79 9.57 6.90
CA LEU A 225 -14.69 10.15 8.24
C LEU A 225 -13.67 11.29 8.30
N PHE A 226 -12.51 11.12 7.69
CA PHE A 226 -11.39 12.06 7.79
C PHE A 226 -11.67 13.37 7.05
N VAL A 227 -12.24 13.33 5.84
CA VAL A 227 -12.45 14.53 5.03
C VAL A 227 -13.37 15.55 5.72
N PRO A 228 -14.56 15.19 6.24
CA PRO A 228 -15.40 16.13 6.97
C PRO A 228 -14.75 16.61 8.28
N TYR A 229 -14.03 15.74 8.99
CA TYR A 229 -13.30 16.09 10.19
C TYR A 229 -12.20 17.13 9.89
N ALA A 230 -11.37 16.89 8.88
CA ALA A 230 -10.29 17.78 8.46
C ALA A 230 -10.83 19.15 8.03
N ARG A 231 -11.91 19.18 7.24
CA ARG A 231 -12.56 20.42 6.82
C ARG A 231 -13.05 21.25 8.01
N ARG A 232 -13.63 20.62 9.02
CA ARG A 232 -14.11 21.31 10.23
C ARG A 232 -12.98 21.79 11.14
N ARG A 233 -11.91 21.00 11.26
CA ARG A 233 -10.83 21.31 12.19
C ARG A 233 -9.80 22.27 11.61
N TRP A 234 -9.54 22.17 10.31
CA TRP A 234 -8.50 22.93 9.61
C TRP A 234 -9.05 23.70 8.41
N GLY A 235 -10.29 24.19 8.51
CA GLY A 235 -10.99 24.88 7.43
C GLY A 235 -10.20 26.04 6.81
N SER A 236 -9.47 26.80 7.61
CA SER A 236 -8.62 27.90 7.16
C SER A 236 -7.49 27.47 6.20
N VAL A 237 -6.97 26.26 6.36
CA VAL A 237 -5.91 25.75 5.46
C VAL A 237 -6.42 25.50 4.04
N TRP A 238 -7.73 25.23 3.91
CA TRP A 238 -8.36 24.89 2.63
C TRP A 238 -8.92 26.11 1.86
N GLN A 239 -9.13 27.23 2.57
CA GLN A 239 -9.80 28.42 2.02
C GLN A 239 -8.78 29.44 1.49
N GLY A 240 -9.20 30.23 0.52
CA GLY A 240 -8.42 31.31 -0.06
C GLY A 240 -7.37 30.85 -1.09
N ALA A 241 -6.82 31.79 -1.83
CA ALA A 241 -5.73 31.54 -2.76
C ALA A 241 -4.40 31.35 -2.03
N SER A 242 -3.51 30.52 -2.53
CA SER A 242 -2.14 30.43 -2.01
C SER A 242 -1.33 31.63 -2.56
N GLY A 243 -1.44 32.78 -1.89
CA GLY A 243 -0.86 34.02 -2.40
C GLY A 243 0.64 34.17 -2.22
N VAL A 244 1.28 33.39 -1.35
CA VAL A 244 2.67 33.62 -0.94
C VAL A 244 3.55 32.41 -1.29
N ARG A 245 4.66 32.69 -1.98
CA ARG A 245 5.72 31.72 -2.25
C ARG A 245 6.36 31.30 -0.91
N LEU A 246 6.60 29.99 -0.73
CA LEU A 246 7.33 29.50 0.43
C LEU A 246 8.82 29.89 0.36
N PRO A 247 9.53 30.01 1.51
CA PRO A 247 10.93 30.42 1.53
C PRO A 247 11.84 29.46 0.77
N SER A 248 13.01 29.94 0.40
CA SER A 248 14.00 29.22 -0.42
C SER A 248 14.27 27.77 0.01
N PRO A 249 14.51 27.43 1.29
CA PRO A 249 14.75 26.02 1.67
C PRO A 249 13.61 25.09 1.30
N THR A 250 12.34 25.55 1.45
CA THR A 250 11.16 24.77 1.07
C THR A 250 11.02 24.63 -0.45
N GLY A 251 11.39 25.68 -1.20
CA GLY A 251 11.40 25.67 -2.65
C GLY A 251 12.42 24.66 -3.21
N VAL A 252 13.61 24.56 -2.61
CA VAL A 252 14.63 23.59 -2.99
C VAL A 252 14.14 22.16 -2.69
N ALA A 253 13.59 21.93 -1.50
CA ALA A 253 13.01 20.63 -1.14
C ALA A 253 11.88 20.21 -2.10
N ALA A 254 11.02 21.15 -2.52
CA ALA A 254 9.98 20.89 -3.51
C ALA A 254 10.56 20.54 -4.88
N GLY A 255 11.61 21.26 -5.32
CA GLY A 255 12.32 20.96 -6.57
C GLY A 255 12.97 19.58 -6.56
N ALA A 256 13.63 19.23 -5.46
CA ALA A 256 14.23 17.91 -5.29
C ALA A 256 13.17 16.79 -5.27
N ALA A 257 12.05 17.01 -4.56
CA ALA A 257 10.93 16.07 -4.56
C ALA A 257 10.34 15.86 -5.97
N ALA A 258 10.24 16.93 -6.76
CA ALA A 258 9.74 16.85 -8.14
C ALA A 258 10.72 16.12 -9.07
N ALA A 259 12.03 16.38 -8.94
CA ALA A 259 13.04 15.71 -9.74
C ALA A 259 13.07 14.18 -9.43
N LEU A 260 13.13 13.82 -8.17
CA LEU A 260 13.11 12.42 -7.74
C LEU A 260 11.78 11.76 -8.07
N GLY A 261 10.64 12.43 -7.78
CA GLY A 261 9.30 11.92 -8.09
C GLY A 261 9.09 11.71 -9.59
N THR A 262 9.68 12.55 -10.45
CA THR A 262 9.64 12.36 -11.91
C THR A 262 10.50 11.16 -12.33
N ALA A 263 11.73 11.04 -11.81
CA ALA A 263 12.59 9.89 -12.09
C ALA A 263 11.93 8.57 -11.70
N LEU A 264 11.37 8.51 -10.50
CA LEU A 264 10.61 7.35 -10.03
C LEU A 264 9.35 7.11 -10.88
N GLY A 265 8.61 8.17 -11.20
CA GLY A 265 7.41 8.08 -12.04
C GLY A 265 7.72 7.49 -13.41
N VAL A 266 8.82 7.90 -14.05
CA VAL A 266 9.29 7.33 -15.32
C VAL A 266 9.71 5.87 -15.16
N LEU A 267 10.48 5.54 -14.11
CA LEU A 267 10.93 4.18 -13.85
C LEU A 267 9.74 3.22 -13.63
N TYR A 268 8.81 3.59 -12.75
CA TYR A 268 7.64 2.77 -12.49
C TYR A 268 6.67 2.71 -13.69
N ALA A 269 6.55 3.79 -14.47
CA ALA A 269 5.81 3.76 -15.72
C ALA A 269 6.47 2.80 -16.74
N TYR A 270 7.80 2.81 -16.84
CA TYR A 270 8.52 1.85 -17.67
C TYR A 270 8.19 0.40 -17.29
N TRP A 271 8.20 0.08 -15.99
CA TRP A 271 7.79 -1.24 -15.50
C TRP A 271 6.30 -1.53 -15.70
N ALA A 272 5.44 -0.53 -15.56
CA ALA A 272 4.01 -0.68 -15.78
C ALA A 272 3.66 -1.12 -17.21
N PHE A 273 4.43 -0.66 -18.20
CA PHE A 273 4.24 -0.99 -19.61
C PHE A 273 5.09 -2.17 -20.11
N GLY A 274 5.57 -3.02 -19.22
CA GLY A 274 6.26 -4.26 -19.58
C GLY A 274 7.77 -4.17 -19.63
N GLY A 275 8.36 -3.04 -19.24
CA GLY A 275 9.81 -2.94 -19.10
C GLY A 275 10.31 -3.80 -17.96
N THR A 276 11.43 -4.50 -18.16
CA THR A 276 11.98 -5.45 -17.19
C THR A 276 13.37 -5.09 -16.69
N ALA A 277 13.99 -4.04 -17.27
CA ALA A 277 15.33 -3.64 -16.86
C ALA A 277 15.37 -3.24 -15.38
N GLY A 278 16.29 -3.82 -14.63
CA GLY A 278 16.49 -3.58 -13.21
C GLY A 278 15.57 -4.36 -12.25
N LEU A 279 14.62 -5.18 -12.75
CA LEU A 279 13.74 -5.99 -11.90
C LEU A 279 14.38 -7.28 -11.38
N GLY A 280 15.43 -7.80 -12.05
CA GLY A 280 15.90 -9.16 -11.83
C GLY A 280 15.06 -10.20 -12.58
N ALA A 281 15.64 -11.38 -12.80
CA ALA A 281 15.03 -12.41 -13.67
C ALA A 281 13.70 -12.93 -13.12
N GLU A 282 13.60 -13.15 -11.83
CA GLU A 282 12.40 -13.68 -11.18
C GLU A 282 11.21 -12.71 -11.28
N ARG A 283 11.41 -11.44 -10.92
CA ARG A 283 10.36 -10.41 -11.02
C ARG A 283 9.98 -10.12 -12.47
N ALA A 284 10.95 -10.18 -13.39
CA ALA A 284 10.69 -10.03 -14.81
C ALA A 284 9.82 -11.18 -15.35
N ALA A 285 10.04 -12.41 -14.88
CA ALA A 285 9.24 -13.58 -15.26
C ALA A 285 7.79 -13.53 -14.72
N LEU A 286 7.58 -12.85 -13.59
CA LEU A 286 6.25 -12.67 -12.98
C LEU A 286 5.51 -11.43 -13.49
N HIS A 287 6.06 -10.70 -14.47
CA HIS A 287 5.42 -9.51 -15.01
C HIS A 287 4.05 -9.87 -15.63
N SER A 288 3.04 -9.11 -15.27
CA SER A 288 1.66 -9.27 -15.72
C SER A 288 0.95 -7.92 -15.78
N ALA A 289 -0.23 -7.86 -16.39
CA ALA A 289 -1.04 -6.65 -16.35
C ALA A 289 -1.39 -6.21 -14.90
N GLU A 290 -1.52 -7.17 -14.00
CA GLU A 290 -1.82 -6.89 -12.58
C GLU A 290 -0.63 -6.24 -11.88
N THR A 291 0.60 -6.72 -12.07
CA THR A 291 1.81 -6.09 -11.54
C THR A 291 2.09 -4.75 -12.22
N GLY A 292 1.70 -4.62 -13.50
CA GLY A 292 1.73 -3.37 -14.23
C GLY A 292 0.84 -2.29 -13.61
N VAL A 293 -0.36 -2.65 -13.13
CA VAL A 293 -1.25 -1.72 -12.40
C VAL A 293 -0.60 -1.24 -11.11
N VAL A 294 0.04 -2.12 -10.35
CA VAL A 294 0.75 -1.73 -9.12
C VAL A 294 1.84 -0.70 -9.45
N SER A 295 2.66 -1.00 -10.45
CA SER A 295 3.71 -0.07 -10.90
C SER A 295 3.13 1.26 -11.38
N ALA A 296 2.02 1.27 -12.12
CA ALA A 296 1.35 2.49 -12.57
C ALA A 296 0.86 3.35 -11.39
N VAL A 297 0.30 2.73 -10.35
CA VAL A 297 -0.14 3.45 -9.13
C VAL A 297 1.05 4.07 -8.41
N HIS A 298 2.16 3.35 -8.27
CA HIS A 298 3.40 3.90 -7.70
C HIS A 298 3.94 5.08 -8.52
N ALA A 299 3.92 4.98 -9.86
CA ALA A 299 4.31 6.08 -10.76
C ALA A 299 3.46 7.33 -10.50
N VAL A 300 2.14 7.18 -10.48
CA VAL A 300 1.21 8.28 -10.24
C VAL A 300 1.43 8.90 -8.86
N CYS A 301 1.57 8.09 -7.80
CA CYS A 301 1.80 8.59 -6.45
C CYS A 301 3.11 9.39 -6.35
N ALA A 302 4.20 8.93 -6.95
CA ALA A 302 5.49 9.61 -6.96
C ALA A 302 5.41 10.97 -7.70
N LEU A 303 4.74 11.00 -8.86
CA LEU A 303 4.50 12.23 -9.62
C LEU A 303 3.65 13.23 -8.82
N LEU A 304 2.56 12.76 -8.19
CA LEU A 304 1.70 13.60 -7.36
C LEU A 304 2.46 14.17 -6.16
N ALA A 305 3.28 13.37 -5.48
CA ALA A 305 4.10 13.82 -4.36
C ALA A 305 5.02 14.99 -4.79
N GLY A 306 5.80 14.81 -5.84
CA GLY A 306 6.77 15.78 -6.30
C GLY A 306 6.12 17.06 -6.87
N TRP A 307 5.22 16.92 -7.82
CA TRP A 307 4.64 18.07 -8.52
C TRP A 307 3.67 18.89 -7.67
N CYS A 308 2.88 18.24 -6.78
CA CYS A 308 2.04 18.98 -5.84
C CYS A 308 2.86 19.75 -4.83
N ALA A 309 4.01 19.23 -4.39
CA ALA A 309 4.95 19.97 -3.55
C ALA A 309 5.44 21.26 -4.25
N VAL A 310 5.80 21.20 -5.53
CA VAL A 310 6.19 22.39 -6.31
C VAL A 310 5.04 23.40 -6.45
N LEU A 311 3.82 22.92 -6.75
CA LEU A 311 2.65 23.78 -6.87
C LEU A 311 2.35 24.53 -5.56
N LEU A 312 2.49 23.85 -4.43
CA LEU A 312 2.29 24.46 -3.10
C LEU A 312 3.43 25.41 -2.72
N ALA A 313 4.69 25.06 -3.05
CA ALA A 313 5.85 25.88 -2.74
C ALA A 313 5.92 27.17 -3.57
N ARG A 314 5.53 27.11 -4.85
CA ARG A 314 5.53 28.29 -5.74
C ARG A 314 4.43 29.29 -5.41
N GLY A 315 3.37 28.86 -4.73
CA GLY A 315 2.19 29.71 -4.52
C GLY A 315 1.37 29.90 -5.79
N GLY A 316 0.34 30.74 -5.74
CA GLY A 316 -0.47 31.09 -6.93
C GLY A 316 -1.58 30.08 -7.27
N ALA A 317 -1.73 28.99 -6.55
CA ALA A 317 -2.84 28.08 -6.75
C ALA A 317 -4.17 28.74 -6.36
N ARG A 318 -5.06 28.96 -7.33
CA ARG A 318 -6.41 29.53 -7.07
C ARG A 318 -7.24 28.65 -6.13
N ARG A 319 -7.02 27.35 -6.14
CA ARG A 319 -7.68 26.36 -5.27
C ARG A 319 -6.64 25.41 -4.68
N PRO A 320 -6.00 25.75 -3.55
CA PRO A 320 -4.92 24.96 -2.97
C PRO A 320 -5.36 23.60 -2.44
N VAL A 321 -6.67 23.38 -2.26
CA VAL A 321 -7.24 22.10 -1.82
C VAL A 321 -6.82 20.94 -2.72
N ARG A 322 -6.86 21.13 -4.06
CA ARG A 322 -6.52 20.07 -5.01
C ARG A 322 -5.06 19.60 -4.87
N PRO A 323 -4.04 20.50 -5.02
CA PRO A 323 -2.66 20.09 -4.84
C PRO A 323 -2.33 19.66 -3.40
N LEU A 324 -3.07 20.16 -2.39
CA LEU A 324 -2.87 19.74 -1.01
C LEU A 324 -3.36 18.30 -0.78
N VAL A 325 -4.55 17.95 -1.26
CA VAL A 325 -5.09 16.58 -1.14
C VAL A 325 -4.27 15.60 -1.99
N ALA A 326 -3.99 15.93 -3.25
CA ALA A 326 -3.20 15.08 -4.13
C ALA A 326 -1.76 14.91 -3.63
N GLY A 327 -1.14 15.99 -3.14
CA GLY A 327 0.18 15.94 -2.52
C GLY A 327 0.21 15.15 -1.21
N TRP A 328 -0.82 15.29 -0.37
CA TRP A 328 -0.98 14.47 0.84
C TRP A 328 -1.05 12.98 0.49
N THR A 329 -1.94 12.60 -0.42
CA THR A 329 -2.14 11.22 -0.85
C THR A 329 -0.89 10.65 -1.51
N GLY A 330 -0.30 11.39 -2.47
CA GLY A 330 0.91 10.96 -3.17
C GLY A 330 2.11 10.83 -2.24
N SER A 331 2.37 11.82 -1.38
CA SER A 331 3.50 11.76 -0.44
C SER A 331 3.34 10.65 0.60
N ALA A 332 2.12 10.44 1.11
CA ALA A 332 1.84 9.37 2.05
C ALA A 332 2.04 7.99 1.42
N ALA A 333 1.48 7.75 0.23
CA ALA A 333 1.64 6.48 -0.48
C ALA A 333 3.11 6.22 -0.83
N THR A 334 3.80 7.21 -1.39
CA THR A 334 5.20 7.09 -1.79
C THR A 334 6.10 6.82 -0.58
N LEU A 335 5.90 7.52 0.55
CA LEU A 335 6.69 7.33 1.76
C LEU A 335 6.42 5.96 2.40
N CYS A 336 5.15 5.65 2.67
CA CYS A 336 4.81 4.47 3.45
C CYS A 336 5.13 3.16 2.71
N TRP A 337 4.82 3.09 1.43
CA TRP A 337 5.17 1.91 0.62
C TRP A 337 6.65 1.83 0.34
N GLY A 338 7.32 2.95 0.04
CA GLY A 338 8.78 2.96 -0.09
C GLY A 338 9.48 2.45 1.17
N LEU A 339 9.03 2.89 2.35
CA LEU A 339 9.58 2.43 3.63
C LEU A 339 9.27 0.95 3.87
N TYR A 340 8.02 0.53 3.64
CA TYR A 340 7.60 -0.86 3.80
C TYR A 340 8.43 -1.82 2.92
N LEU A 341 8.53 -1.51 1.62
CA LEU A 341 9.27 -2.32 0.66
C LEU A 341 10.79 -2.30 0.92
N LEU A 342 11.34 -1.15 1.33
CA LEU A 342 12.76 -1.05 1.67
C LEU A 342 13.10 -1.88 2.91
N VAL A 343 12.27 -1.81 3.96
CA VAL A 343 12.45 -2.61 5.18
C VAL A 343 12.30 -4.09 4.86
N ALA A 344 11.31 -4.47 4.08
CA ALA A 344 11.12 -5.85 3.65
C ALA A 344 12.33 -6.38 2.85
N ALA A 345 12.88 -5.59 1.92
CA ALA A 345 14.03 -5.98 1.11
C ALA A 345 15.35 -6.06 1.90
N LEU A 346 15.47 -5.36 3.03
CA LEU A 346 16.68 -5.35 3.87
C LEU A 346 16.56 -6.29 5.08
N ALA A 347 15.40 -6.89 5.33
CA ALA A 347 15.18 -7.71 6.50
C ALA A 347 15.97 -9.03 6.43
N PRO A 348 16.66 -9.43 7.52
CA PRO A 348 17.39 -10.69 7.57
C PRO A 348 16.42 -11.87 7.55
N GLY A 349 16.78 -12.93 6.86
CA GLY A 349 15.98 -14.16 6.78
C GLY A 349 14.88 -14.15 5.72
N THR A 350 14.77 -13.08 4.96
CA THR A 350 13.80 -12.96 3.87
C THR A 350 14.35 -13.51 2.54
N GLY A 351 15.46 -14.23 2.50
CA GLY A 351 16.07 -14.86 1.29
C GLY A 351 16.56 -13.86 0.21
N GLU A 352 16.06 -12.63 0.19
CA GLU A 352 16.48 -11.58 -0.75
C GLU A 352 17.66 -10.73 -0.27
N GLY A 353 18.08 -10.83 0.97
CA GLY A 353 19.07 -9.93 1.59
C GLY A 353 20.43 -9.83 0.88
N GLY A 354 20.68 -10.65 -0.17
CA GLY A 354 21.84 -10.56 -1.05
C GLY A 354 21.52 -10.40 -2.53
N ASN A 355 20.28 -10.62 -2.95
CA ASN A 355 19.90 -10.74 -4.38
C ASN A 355 18.94 -9.64 -4.88
N THR A 356 18.47 -8.73 -4.03
CA THR A 356 17.61 -7.64 -4.51
C THR A 356 18.42 -6.70 -5.40
N PRO A 357 18.02 -6.50 -6.67
CA PRO A 357 18.73 -5.60 -7.58
C PRO A 357 18.87 -4.20 -7.02
N ALA A 358 20.05 -3.59 -7.17
CA ALA A 358 20.32 -2.24 -6.67
C ALA A 358 19.32 -1.19 -7.17
N VAL A 359 18.81 -1.35 -8.39
CA VAL A 359 17.79 -0.44 -8.97
C VAL A 359 16.52 -0.45 -8.14
N ILE A 360 16.09 -1.60 -7.64
CA ILE A 360 14.90 -1.74 -6.80
C ILE A 360 15.13 -1.09 -5.44
N LEU A 361 16.28 -1.36 -4.80
CA LEU A 361 16.63 -0.72 -3.52
C LEU A 361 16.70 0.81 -3.65
N LEU A 362 17.28 1.30 -4.74
CA LEU A 362 17.33 2.73 -5.05
C LEU A 362 15.93 3.31 -5.30
N ALA A 363 15.06 2.56 -5.96
CA ALA A 363 13.68 2.98 -6.18
C ALA A 363 12.92 3.11 -4.84
N TYR A 364 13.05 2.12 -3.94
CA TYR A 364 12.42 2.16 -2.62
C TYR A 364 12.99 3.29 -1.75
N ALA A 365 14.31 3.44 -1.68
CA ALA A 365 14.95 4.54 -0.97
C ALA A 365 14.55 5.90 -1.57
N GLY A 366 14.51 6.02 -2.88
CA GLY A 366 14.05 7.19 -3.59
C GLY A 366 12.60 7.56 -3.27
N GLN A 367 11.71 6.57 -3.14
CA GLN A 367 10.33 6.80 -2.68
C GLN A 367 10.30 7.38 -1.26
N VAL A 368 11.08 6.82 -0.34
CA VAL A 368 11.17 7.33 1.05
C VAL A 368 11.62 8.79 1.03
N VAL A 369 12.69 9.11 0.34
CA VAL A 369 13.21 10.49 0.25
C VAL A 369 12.20 11.43 -0.39
N THR A 370 11.60 11.05 -1.52
CA THR A 370 10.59 11.85 -2.22
C THR A 370 9.39 12.14 -1.32
N GLY A 371 8.87 11.10 -0.66
CA GLY A 371 7.73 11.22 0.24
C GLY A 371 8.03 12.10 1.45
N CYS A 372 9.22 11.98 2.07
CA CYS A 372 9.65 12.84 3.17
C CYS A 372 9.76 14.30 2.75
N LEU A 373 10.41 14.59 1.62
CA LEU A 373 10.55 15.94 1.10
C LEU A 373 9.19 16.57 0.80
N ALA A 374 8.31 15.85 0.13
CA ALA A 374 6.96 16.31 -0.17
C ALA A 374 6.15 16.56 1.11
N ALA A 375 6.19 15.65 2.09
CA ALA A 375 5.51 15.82 3.37
C ALA A 375 6.04 17.04 4.16
N ALA A 376 7.34 17.29 4.12
CA ALA A 376 7.94 18.50 4.73
C ALA A 376 7.40 19.78 4.08
N VAL A 377 7.28 19.82 2.74
CA VAL A 377 6.70 20.97 2.01
C VAL A 377 5.23 21.18 2.40
N LEU A 378 4.44 20.09 2.46
CA LEU A 378 3.02 20.16 2.87
C LEU A 378 2.90 20.69 4.30
N THR A 379 3.75 20.25 5.21
CA THR A 379 3.77 20.69 6.61
C THR A 379 4.12 22.17 6.69
N ALA A 380 5.16 22.63 5.98
CA ALA A 380 5.54 24.04 5.91
C ALA A 380 4.42 24.91 5.33
N PHE A 381 3.71 24.43 4.31
CA PHE A 381 2.55 25.11 3.74
C PHE A 381 1.40 25.22 4.76
N ALA A 382 1.07 24.13 5.44
CA ALA A 382 -0.03 24.08 6.41
C ALA A 382 0.24 24.95 7.65
N THR A 383 1.47 24.96 8.18
CA THR A 383 1.85 25.76 9.36
C THR A 383 1.78 27.24 9.07
N ARG A 384 2.23 27.69 7.90
CA ARG A 384 2.15 29.12 7.52
C ARG A 384 0.73 29.64 7.37
N ARG A 385 -0.21 28.78 6.96
CA ARG A 385 -1.62 29.16 6.87
C ARG A 385 -2.36 29.18 8.19
N ARG A 386 -1.80 28.60 9.24
CA ARG A 386 -2.38 28.62 10.59
C ARG A 386 -1.97 29.86 11.40
N ILE A 387 -0.89 30.54 11.02
CA ILE A 387 -0.43 31.76 11.65
C ILE A 387 -1.17 32.91 10.96
N PRO A 388 -2.13 33.60 11.63
CA PRO A 388 -2.70 34.83 11.07
C PRO A 388 -1.56 35.83 10.87
N ALA A 389 -1.55 36.51 9.71
CA ALA A 389 -0.62 37.59 9.44
C ALA A 389 -0.94 38.80 10.31
#